data_ffaec267b3bdda58190969582c658924
#
_entry.id   ffaec267b3bdda58190969582c658924
#
_cell.length_a   1.000
_cell.length_b   1.000
_cell.length_c   1.000
_cell.angle_alpha   90.00
_cell.angle_beta   90.00
_cell.angle_gamma   90.00
#
_symmetry.space_group_name_H-M   'P 1'
#
loop_
_entity.id
_entity.type
_entity.pdbx_description
1 polymer ?
#
loop_
_entity_poly.entity_id
_entity_poly.type
_entity_poly.pdbx_seq_one_letter_code
_entity_poly.pdbx_strand_id
1 'polypeptide(L)'
;SIMRNDITIHPHERVDDLHRDGHLIIQDPKRFCFGVDAVILSGFAKVKKGENVLDLGTGTGIIPILLAAKTEGKHFTGLEIQTESAEMANRSVLLNELEERVSIKEGYQGSGAAVRGILV
;
A
#
# COMPACT_ATOMS: atom_id res chain seq x y z
N SER A 1 -5.98 -5.59 13.61
CA SER A 1 -6.05 -6.85 12.85
C SER A 1 -5.03 -7.85 13.37
N ILE A 2 -5.26 -9.10 13.09
CA ILE A 2 -4.37 -10.19 13.47
C ILE A 2 -3.43 -10.47 12.30
N MET A 3 -2.13 -10.51 12.58
CA MET A 3 -1.14 -10.82 11.56
C MET A 3 -1.30 -12.28 11.09
N ARG A 4 -1.33 -12.48 9.79
CA ARG A 4 -1.41 -13.82 9.20
C ARG A 4 -0.02 -14.46 9.19
N ASN A 5 0.08 -15.62 9.81
CA ASN A 5 1.36 -16.34 9.90
C ASN A 5 1.76 -17.06 8.61
N ASP A 6 0.83 -17.18 7.66
CA ASP A 6 1.08 -17.86 6.39
C ASP A 6 1.67 -16.93 5.31
N ILE A 7 1.87 -15.65 5.60
CA ILE A 7 2.46 -14.71 4.65
C ILE A 7 3.98 -14.81 4.73
N THR A 8 4.60 -15.00 3.58
CA THR A 8 6.05 -15.11 3.49
C THR A 8 6.72 -13.75 3.65
N ILE A 9 7.73 -13.69 4.50
CA ILE A 9 8.63 -12.53 4.64
C ILE A 9 10.02 -13.01 4.24
N HIS A 10 10.61 -12.35 3.24
CA HIS A 10 11.94 -12.72 2.75
C HIS A 10 13.03 -12.20 3.70
N PRO A 11 14.24 -12.85 3.72
CA PRO A 11 15.29 -12.46 4.68
C PRO A 11 15.77 -11.02 4.58
N HIS A 12 15.69 -10.40 3.41
CA HIS A 12 16.12 -9.01 3.19
C HIS A 12 15.01 -8.00 3.45
N GLU A 13 13.83 -8.49 3.80
CA GLU A 13 12.67 -7.63 4.08
C GLU A 13 12.50 -7.45 5.57
N ARG A 14 11.79 -6.40 5.95
CA ARG A 14 11.36 -6.20 7.32
C ARG A 14 9.87 -5.86 7.35
N VAL A 15 9.26 -6.11 8.49
CA VAL A 15 7.86 -5.75 8.74
C VAL A 15 7.84 -4.57 9.69
N ASP A 16 7.24 -3.48 9.26
CA ASP A 16 7.11 -2.27 10.08
C ASP A 16 5.66 -2.06 10.50
N ASP A 17 5.47 -1.63 11.74
CA ASP A 17 4.16 -1.29 12.29
C ASP A 17 3.78 0.13 11.85
N LEU A 18 2.60 0.29 11.31
CA LEU A 18 2.08 1.59 10.87
C LEU A 18 1.45 2.39 12.01
N HIS A 19 1.38 1.78 13.21
CA HIS A 19 0.77 2.38 14.39
C HIS A 19 -0.68 2.83 14.15
N ARG A 20 -1.40 2.03 13.34
CA ARG A 20 -2.79 2.28 13.01
C ARG A 20 -3.53 0.94 12.97
N ASP A 21 -4.33 0.66 14.01
CA ASP A 21 -5.17 -0.54 14.11
C ASP A 21 -4.43 -1.85 13.88
N GLY A 22 -3.16 -1.91 14.27
CA GLY A 22 -2.34 -3.10 14.11
C GLY A 22 -1.90 -3.38 12.67
N HIS A 23 -2.08 -2.43 11.76
CA HIS A 23 -1.67 -2.59 10.36
C HIS A 23 -0.16 -2.58 10.22
N LEU A 24 0.33 -3.44 9.34
CA LEU A 24 1.75 -3.69 9.10
C LEU A 24 2.09 -3.47 7.63
N ILE A 25 3.35 -3.16 7.35
CA ILE A 25 3.86 -3.03 5.98
C ILE A 25 5.16 -3.80 5.83
N ILE A 26 5.29 -4.51 4.71
CA ILE A 26 6.53 -5.20 4.36
C ILE A 26 7.36 -4.24 3.52
N GLN A 27 8.61 -4.03 3.90
CA GLN A 27 9.54 -3.15 3.20
C GLN A 27 10.89 -3.83 3.00
N ASP A 28 11.59 -3.43 1.94
CA ASP A 28 12.96 -3.83 1.68
C ASP A 28 13.86 -2.63 1.95
N PRO A 29 14.75 -2.68 2.95
CA PRO A 29 15.61 -1.54 3.29
C PRO A 29 16.54 -1.10 2.16
N LYS A 30 16.80 -1.96 1.18
CA LYS A 30 17.65 -1.62 0.02
C LYS A 30 16.87 -0.89 -1.07
N ARG A 31 15.55 -0.82 -0.95
CA ARG A 31 14.68 -0.09 -1.86
C ARG A 31 14.16 1.15 -1.15
N PHE A 32 13.41 1.96 -1.89
CA PHE A 32 12.78 3.13 -1.29
C PHE A 32 11.77 2.67 -0.23
N CYS A 33 11.99 3.08 1.01
CA CYS A 33 11.07 2.83 2.11
C CYS A 33 10.32 4.11 2.43
N PHE A 34 9.03 3.98 2.71
CA PHE A 34 8.25 5.12 3.18
C PHE A 34 8.60 5.45 4.62
N GLY A 35 8.71 6.73 4.88
CA GLY A 35 8.89 7.23 6.23
C GLY A 35 7.66 7.96 6.71
N VAL A 36 7.86 8.83 7.68
CA VAL A 36 6.82 9.63 8.30
C VAL A 36 6.04 10.47 7.28
N ASP A 37 6.70 10.91 6.21
CA ASP A 37 6.07 11.76 5.19
C ASP A 37 4.88 11.08 4.50
N ALA A 38 5.00 9.79 4.20
CA ALA A 38 3.91 9.05 3.58
C ALA A 38 2.70 8.95 4.52
N VAL A 39 2.95 8.76 5.81
CA VAL A 39 1.90 8.72 6.82
C VAL A 39 1.20 10.07 6.91
N ILE A 40 1.95 11.17 6.87
CA ILE A 40 1.40 12.53 6.88
C ILE A 40 0.57 12.77 5.62
N LEU A 41 1.10 12.43 4.45
CA LEU A 41 0.39 12.60 3.18
C LEU A 41 -0.93 11.84 3.16
N SER A 42 -0.96 10.62 3.68
CA SER A 42 -2.19 9.83 3.74
C SER A 42 -3.25 10.53 4.62
N GLY A 43 -2.83 11.30 5.62
CA GLY A 43 -3.72 12.06 6.47
C GLY A 43 -4.41 13.24 5.77
N PHE A 44 -3.83 13.73 4.68
CA PHE A 44 -4.43 14.84 3.91
C PHE A 44 -5.37 14.34 2.82
N ALA A 45 -5.36 13.08 2.49
CA ALA A 45 -6.27 12.53 1.49
C ALA A 45 -7.69 12.50 2.06
N LYS A 46 -8.61 13.22 1.42
CA LYS A 46 -10.01 13.30 1.85
C LYS A 46 -10.81 12.29 1.08
N VAL A 47 -10.98 11.12 1.66
CA VAL A 47 -11.77 10.04 1.06
C VAL A 47 -13.10 9.95 1.79
N LYS A 48 -14.18 10.09 1.03
CA LYS A 48 -15.54 9.99 1.57
C LYS A 48 -16.02 8.56 1.52
N LYS A 49 -17.02 8.25 2.34
CA LYS A 49 -17.65 6.94 2.39
C LYS A 49 -18.07 6.47 0.99
N GLY A 50 -17.70 5.26 0.64
CA GLY A 50 -18.08 4.64 -0.62
C GLY A 50 -17.26 5.05 -1.84
N GLU A 51 -16.31 5.97 -1.70
CA GLU A 51 -15.44 6.37 -2.81
C GLU A 51 -14.37 5.33 -3.12
N ASN A 52 -13.95 5.30 -4.38
CA ASN A 52 -12.83 4.49 -4.83
C ASN A 52 -11.59 5.36 -4.98
N VAL A 53 -10.43 4.82 -4.65
CA VAL A 53 -9.15 5.53 -4.69
C VAL A 53 -8.17 4.78 -5.57
N LEU A 54 -7.43 5.51 -6.39
CA LEU A 54 -6.34 4.99 -7.20
C LEU A 54 -5.05 5.68 -6.80
N ASP A 55 -4.05 4.89 -6.40
CA ASP A 55 -2.72 5.36 -6.05
C ASP A 55 -1.74 4.95 -7.13
N LEU A 56 -1.21 5.92 -7.86
CA LEU A 56 -0.25 5.69 -8.95
C LEU A 56 1.16 5.64 -8.38
N GLY A 57 1.90 4.57 -8.70
CA GLY A 57 3.23 4.36 -8.16
C GLY A 57 3.20 4.00 -6.68
N THR A 58 2.37 3.04 -6.34
CA THR A 58 2.06 2.74 -4.93
C THR A 58 3.24 2.18 -4.12
N GLY A 59 4.29 1.66 -4.80
CA GLY A 59 5.48 1.14 -4.13
C GLY A 59 5.15 0.00 -3.17
N THR A 60 5.36 0.24 -1.88
CA THR A 60 5.08 -0.75 -0.83
C THR A 60 3.59 -0.96 -0.56
N GLY A 61 2.71 -0.16 -1.17
CA GLY A 61 1.28 -0.20 -0.89
C GLY A 61 0.87 0.55 0.37
N ILE A 62 1.77 1.35 0.95
CA ILE A 62 1.52 2.02 2.23
C ILE A 62 0.32 2.98 2.17
N ILE A 63 0.16 3.74 1.08
CA ILE A 63 -0.93 4.71 0.97
C ILE A 63 -2.30 4.01 0.92
N PRO A 64 -2.55 3.06 0.00
CA PRO A 64 -3.85 2.37 0.01
C PRO A 64 -4.13 1.64 1.32
N ILE A 65 -3.13 1.05 1.94
CA ILE A 65 -3.31 0.34 3.21
C ILE A 65 -3.69 1.33 4.33
N LEU A 66 -2.99 2.47 4.43
CA LEU A 66 -3.30 3.49 5.42
C LEU A 66 -4.67 4.11 5.19
N LEU A 67 -5.02 4.41 3.94
CA LEU A 67 -6.32 4.98 3.61
C LEU A 67 -7.45 4.00 3.92
N ALA A 68 -7.25 2.71 3.64
CA ALA A 68 -8.22 1.69 4.01
C ALA A 68 -8.43 1.63 5.53
N ALA A 69 -7.36 1.83 6.30
CA ALA A 69 -7.44 1.85 7.75
C ALA A 69 -8.11 3.11 8.30
N LYS A 70 -7.91 4.25 7.63
CA LYS A 70 -8.32 5.57 8.16
C LYS A 70 -9.65 6.05 7.63
N THR A 71 -10.15 5.52 6.52
CA THR A 71 -11.33 6.06 5.84
C THR A 71 -12.38 5.00 5.58
N GLU A 72 -13.58 5.46 5.21
CA GLU A 72 -14.69 4.59 4.82
C GLU A 72 -14.80 4.44 3.31
N GLY A 73 -13.72 4.67 2.58
CA GLY A 73 -13.68 4.41 1.14
C GLY A 73 -14.03 2.97 0.82
N LYS A 74 -14.60 2.75 -0.36
CA LYS A 74 -15.07 1.43 -0.76
C LYS A 74 -13.92 0.53 -1.18
N HIS A 75 -13.09 1.02 -2.10
CA HIS A 75 -11.99 0.24 -2.64
C HIS A 75 -10.79 1.13 -2.94
N PHE A 76 -9.60 0.60 -2.70
CA PHE A 76 -8.32 1.28 -2.89
C PHE A 76 -7.47 0.46 -3.82
N THR A 77 -7.07 1.03 -4.95
CA THR A 77 -6.22 0.35 -5.92
C THR A 77 -4.87 1.04 -5.98
N GLY A 78 -3.81 0.26 -5.80
CA GLY A 78 -2.45 0.73 -6.03
C GLY A 78 -1.93 0.18 -7.35
N LEU A 79 -1.34 1.03 -8.18
CA LEU A 79 -0.64 0.62 -9.39
C LEU A 79 0.86 0.74 -9.16
N GLU A 80 1.59 -0.32 -9.50
CA GLU A 80 3.03 -0.35 -9.36
C GLU A 80 3.65 -0.99 -10.59
N ILE A 81 4.60 -0.31 -11.22
CA ILE A 81 5.24 -0.79 -12.44
C ILE A 81 6.29 -1.87 -12.15
N GLN A 82 6.93 -1.83 -11.00
CA GLN A 82 7.97 -2.80 -10.64
C GLN A 82 7.33 -4.07 -10.09
N THR A 83 7.59 -5.18 -10.76
CA THR A 83 7.01 -6.49 -10.38
C THR A 83 7.31 -6.86 -8.93
N GLU A 84 8.55 -6.68 -8.50
CA GLU A 84 8.95 -7.05 -7.14
C GLU A 84 8.28 -6.20 -6.08
N SER A 85 8.13 -4.89 -6.34
CA SER A 85 7.42 -3.99 -5.43
C SER A 85 5.93 -4.31 -5.37
N ALA A 86 5.32 -4.59 -6.51
CA ALA A 86 3.90 -4.96 -6.58
C ALA A 86 3.65 -6.27 -5.81
N GLU A 87 4.53 -7.26 -5.96
CA GLU A 87 4.42 -8.52 -5.24
C GLU A 87 4.55 -8.32 -3.73
N MET A 88 5.51 -7.53 -3.29
CA MET A 88 5.71 -7.21 -1.88
C MET A 88 4.51 -6.46 -1.30
N ALA A 89 3.97 -5.50 -2.06
CA ALA A 89 2.77 -4.76 -1.64
C ALA A 89 1.55 -5.68 -1.52
N ASN A 90 1.40 -6.63 -2.43
CA ASN A 90 0.32 -7.62 -2.33
C ASN A 90 0.44 -8.48 -1.08
N ARG A 91 1.64 -8.86 -0.69
CA ARG A 91 1.83 -9.59 0.56
C ARG A 91 1.47 -8.74 1.78
N SER A 92 1.75 -7.43 1.73
CA SER A 92 1.32 -6.51 2.80
C SER A 92 -0.20 -6.42 2.89
N VAL A 93 -0.90 -6.39 1.76
CA VAL A 93 -2.37 -6.41 1.73
C VAL A 93 -2.91 -7.66 2.41
N LEU A 94 -2.35 -8.82 2.06
CA LEU A 94 -2.76 -10.10 2.65
C LEU A 94 -2.42 -10.17 4.14
N LEU A 95 -1.25 -9.67 4.51
CA LEU A 95 -0.81 -9.64 5.90
C LEU A 95 -1.80 -8.88 6.80
N ASN A 96 -2.40 -7.82 6.27
CA ASN A 96 -3.38 -6.99 6.98
C ASN A 96 -4.84 -7.44 6.75
N GLU A 97 -5.05 -8.52 6.01
CA GLU A 97 -6.38 -9.02 5.69
C GLU A 97 -7.26 -7.98 5.01
N LEU A 98 -6.68 -7.22 4.09
CA LEU A 98 -7.36 -6.14 3.37
C LEU A 98 -7.66 -6.47 1.91
N GLU A 99 -7.56 -7.73 1.50
CA GLU A 99 -7.68 -8.13 0.10
C GLU A 99 -9.05 -7.79 -0.52
N GLU A 100 -10.09 -7.63 0.28
CA GLU A 100 -11.40 -7.24 -0.24
C GLU A 100 -11.53 -5.74 -0.50
N ARG A 101 -10.68 -4.92 0.13
CA ARG A 101 -10.74 -3.46 0.01
C ARG A 101 -9.55 -2.85 -0.71
N VAL A 102 -8.44 -3.56 -0.78
CA VAL A 102 -7.20 -3.07 -1.38
C VAL A 102 -6.72 -4.03 -2.44
N SER A 103 -6.48 -3.52 -3.64
CA SER A 103 -5.90 -4.28 -4.76
C SER A 103 -4.61 -3.62 -5.20
N ILE A 104 -3.53 -4.40 -5.32
CA ILE A 104 -2.28 -3.92 -5.89
C ILE A 104 -2.13 -4.57 -7.26
N LYS A 105 -1.96 -3.77 -8.29
CA LYS A 105 -1.80 -4.24 -9.66
C LYS A 105 -0.48 -3.77 -10.23
N GLU A 106 0.17 -4.66 -10.98
CA GLU A 106 1.33 -4.29 -11.76
C GLU A 106 0.83 -3.52 -12.98
N GLY A 107 1.16 -2.23 -13.05
CA GLY A 107 0.59 -1.32 -14.01
C GLY A 107 1.57 -0.86 -15.05
N TYR A 108 1.06 -0.64 -16.28
CA TYR A 108 1.80 -0.05 -17.38
C TYR A 108 1.79 1.48 -17.27
N GLN A 109 2.95 2.10 -17.49
CA GLN A 109 3.15 3.55 -17.34
C GLN A 109 3.30 4.30 -18.66
N GLY A 110 3.09 3.70 -19.77
CA GLY A 110 3.02 4.32 -21.09
C GLY A 110 4.25 5.09 -21.57
N SER A 111 4.76 6.00 -20.81
CA SER A 111 5.84 6.91 -21.20
C SER A 111 7.21 6.53 -20.64
N GLY A 112 7.30 5.50 -19.84
CA GLY A 112 8.53 5.15 -19.15
C GLY A 112 8.91 6.07 -17.99
N ALA A 113 8.15 7.14 -17.77
CA ALA A 113 8.36 8.03 -16.65
C ALA A 113 7.62 7.53 -15.42
N ALA A 114 8.22 7.66 -14.24
CA ALA A 114 7.53 7.34 -13.01
C ALA A 114 6.44 8.37 -12.76
N VAL A 115 5.19 7.89 -12.65
CA VAL A 115 4.05 8.73 -12.31
C VAL A 115 3.59 8.37 -10.91
N ARG A 116 3.43 9.37 -10.06
CA ARG A 116 2.93 9.20 -8.71
C ARG A 116 1.77 10.16 -8.47
N GLY A 117 0.78 9.72 -7.73
CA GLY A 117 -0.35 10.55 -7.39
C GLY A 117 -1.50 9.74 -6.84
N ILE A 118 -2.43 10.43 -6.21
CA ILE A 118 -3.63 9.84 -5.65
C ILE A 118 -4.83 10.44 -6.37
N LEU A 119 -5.70 9.56 -6.88
CA LEU A 119 -6.96 9.96 -7.50
C LEU A 119 -8.11 9.38 -6.69
N VAL A 120 -9.08 10.20 -6.45
CA VAL A 120 -10.26 9.81 -5.66
C VAL A 120 -11.51 9.84 -6.54
#